data_616244ce8063af9d816fad236b7496ce
#
_entry.id   616244ce8063af9d816fad236b7496ce
#
_cell.length_a   1.000
_cell.length_b   1.000
_cell.length_c   1.000
_cell.angle_alpha   90.00
_cell.angle_beta   90.00
_cell.angle_gamma   90.00
#
_symmetry.space_group_name_H-M   'P 1'
#
loop_
_entity.id
_entity.type
_entity.pdbx_description
1 polymer ?
#
loop_
_entity_poly.entity_id
_entity_poly.type
_entity_poly.pdbx_seq_one_letter_code
_entity_poly.pdbx_strand_id
1 'polypeptide(L)'
;MRNFVIEPLHKPSMEECRLRIDNLTKPLYSLARLEGITERIAGILKEEKPNHLRHAVVIVGADIAVDGPQNQTYGVESLKAMERLATGHSATHGAAKKIGAHVFLVDAGLELDTSHIEGVRQHKLAKGSKFFRMHAALTPDIVEQGLEVGFALADELSEKGYQTIGIGTVGERSLLSALAVTAGITGYPMAELLAENNCTLSIQEKAKQLTASLAEHQLPSQDGVHVLATVGSPDVVVLTGLILGAASHRMAVVFDTAETGAAVLAAK
;
A
#
# COMPACT_ATOMS: atom_id res chain seq x y z
N MET A 1 -3.45 15.35 12.78
CA MET A 1 -2.85 13.98 12.72
C MET A 1 -3.23 13.20 13.98
N ARG A 2 -3.79 11.96 13.85
CA ARG A 2 -4.13 11.12 15.01
C ARG A 2 -2.86 10.71 15.78
N ASN A 3 -2.94 10.65 17.11
CA ASN A 3 -1.89 10.04 17.92
C ASN A 3 -2.14 8.54 17.99
N PHE A 4 -1.25 7.76 17.37
CA PHE A 4 -1.29 6.30 17.45
C PHE A 4 -0.32 5.79 18.50
N VAL A 5 -0.76 4.81 19.26
CA VAL A 5 0.13 4.00 20.08
C VAL A 5 0.31 2.67 19.36
N ILE A 6 1.44 2.51 18.69
CA ILE A 6 1.82 1.23 18.06
C ILE A 6 2.63 0.46 19.07
N GLU A 7 2.03 -0.56 19.67
CA GLU A 7 2.72 -1.41 20.62
C GLU A 7 3.71 -2.35 19.92
N PRO A 8 4.85 -2.66 20.53
CA PRO A 8 5.79 -3.63 20.00
C PRO A 8 5.17 -5.04 19.93
N LEU A 9 5.82 -5.93 19.18
CA LEU A 9 5.41 -7.33 19.11
C LEU A 9 5.46 -7.97 20.51
N HIS A 10 4.45 -8.78 20.82
CA HIS A 10 4.33 -9.46 22.11
C HIS A 10 5.27 -10.67 22.16
N LYS A 11 6.47 -10.46 22.73
CA LYS A 11 7.53 -11.47 22.81
C LYS A 11 7.10 -12.80 23.46
N PRO A 12 6.34 -12.80 24.60
CA PRO A 12 5.91 -14.06 25.21
C PRO A 12 5.12 -14.94 24.23
N SER A 13 4.13 -14.39 23.51
CA SER A 13 3.37 -15.17 22.53
C SER A 13 4.24 -15.68 21.38
N MET A 14 5.26 -14.91 20.96
CA MET A 14 6.22 -15.37 19.95
C MET A 14 7.03 -16.57 20.45
N GLU A 15 7.55 -16.51 21.67
CA GLU A 15 8.35 -17.59 22.29
C GLU A 15 7.51 -18.87 22.46
N GLU A 16 6.30 -18.76 22.97
CA GLU A 16 5.39 -19.89 23.13
C GLU A 16 4.98 -20.50 21.79
N CYS A 17 4.70 -19.67 20.79
CA CYS A 17 4.43 -20.13 19.43
C CYS A 17 5.63 -20.87 18.84
N ARG A 18 6.85 -20.36 19.01
CA ARG A 18 8.08 -21.02 18.56
C ARG A 18 8.29 -22.35 19.24
N LEU A 19 8.19 -22.43 20.57
CA LEU A 19 8.30 -23.68 21.33
C LEU A 19 7.28 -24.72 20.85
N ARG A 20 6.05 -24.29 20.56
CA ARG A 20 5.04 -25.17 20.00
C ARG A 20 5.43 -25.71 18.62
N ILE A 21 5.94 -24.86 17.71
CA ILE A 21 6.40 -25.25 16.37
C ILE A 21 7.54 -26.25 16.45
N ASP A 22 8.50 -26.03 17.38
CA ASP A 22 9.64 -26.90 17.59
C ASP A 22 9.24 -28.28 18.14
N ASN A 23 8.17 -28.35 18.91
CA ASN A 23 7.62 -29.59 19.46
C ASN A 23 6.68 -30.36 18.51
N LEU A 24 6.45 -29.86 17.27
CA LEU A 24 5.71 -30.63 16.27
C LEU A 24 6.54 -31.80 15.77
N THR A 25 5.86 -32.89 15.36
CA THR A 25 6.49 -34.08 14.76
C THR A 25 7.02 -33.78 13.35
N LYS A 26 8.10 -33.00 13.29
CA LYS A 26 8.80 -32.60 12.06
C LYS A 26 10.27 -32.30 12.38
N PRO A 27 11.18 -32.34 11.40
CA PRO A 27 12.53 -31.82 11.58
C PRO A 27 12.49 -30.33 11.98
N LEU A 28 13.41 -29.89 12.82
CA LEU A 28 13.57 -28.49 13.18
C LEU A 28 13.78 -27.66 11.90
N TYR A 29 13.15 -26.49 11.84
CA TYR A 29 13.21 -25.53 10.72
C TYR A 29 12.73 -26.07 9.37
N SER A 30 12.05 -27.21 9.32
CA SER A 30 11.58 -27.80 8.05
C SER A 30 10.55 -26.96 7.30
N LEU A 31 9.85 -26.05 7.96
CA LEU A 31 8.93 -25.10 7.34
C LEU A 31 9.59 -23.75 6.98
N ALA A 32 10.90 -23.63 7.22
CA ALA A 32 11.71 -22.48 6.85
C ALA A 32 11.07 -21.12 7.27
N ARG A 33 10.86 -20.22 6.32
CA ARG A 33 10.29 -18.87 6.60
C ARG A 33 8.89 -18.88 7.18
N LEU A 34 8.10 -19.93 6.94
CA LEU A 34 6.74 -20.03 7.48
C LEU A 34 6.72 -20.05 9.01
N GLU A 35 7.73 -20.65 9.64
CA GLU A 35 7.87 -20.67 11.10
C GLU A 35 8.02 -19.25 11.65
N GLY A 36 8.94 -18.47 11.08
CA GLY A 36 9.16 -17.08 11.49
C GLY A 36 7.97 -16.15 11.17
N ILE A 37 7.23 -16.40 10.09
CA ILE A 37 6.00 -15.66 9.78
C ILE A 37 4.93 -15.97 10.84
N THR A 38 4.73 -17.25 11.18
CA THR A 38 3.75 -17.67 12.19
C THR A 38 4.09 -17.09 13.58
N GLU A 39 5.36 -17.11 13.96
CA GLU A 39 5.85 -16.49 15.19
C GLU A 39 5.55 -14.98 15.24
N ARG A 40 5.80 -14.25 14.13
CA ARG A 40 5.49 -12.82 14.06
C ARG A 40 3.98 -12.55 14.15
N ILE A 41 3.15 -13.34 13.48
CA ILE A 41 1.68 -13.23 13.59
C ILE A 41 1.25 -13.44 15.04
N ALA A 42 1.80 -14.44 15.73
CA ALA A 42 1.55 -14.66 17.15
C ALA A 42 1.90 -13.41 18.01
N GLY A 43 3.03 -12.77 17.73
CA GLY A 43 3.43 -11.53 18.38
C GLY A 43 2.54 -10.33 18.05
N ILE A 44 2.06 -10.22 16.81
CA ILE A 44 1.12 -9.17 16.40
C ILE A 44 -0.20 -9.33 17.15
N LEU A 45 -0.79 -10.53 17.13
CA LEU A 45 -2.12 -10.82 17.67
C LEU A 45 -2.14 -11.02 19.19
N LYS A 46 -0.98 -11.14 19.84
CA LYS A 46 -0.85 -11.57 21.26
C LYS A 46 -1.47 -12.96 21.52
N GLU A 47 -1.40 -13.85 20.54
CA GLU A 47 -1.93 -15.21 20.61
C GLU A 47 -0.80 -16.23 20.42
N GLU A 48 -0.73 -17.24 21.28
CA GLU A 48 0.26 -18.33 21.17
C GLU A 48 0.01 -19.25 19.97
N LYS A 49 -1.25 -19.37 19.59
CA LYS A 49 -1.72 -20.22 18.49
C LYS A 49 -2.69 -19.46 17.60
N PRO A 50 -2.20 -18.55 16.76
CA PRO A 50 -3.07 -17.86 15.83
C PRO A 50 -3.69 -18.87 14.86
N ASN A 51 -5.01 -18.93 14.84
CA ASN A 51 -5.78 -19.80 13.96
C ASN A 51 -7.10 -19.12 13.56
N HIS A 52 -7.72 -19.61 12.50
CA HIS A 52 -8.99 -19.07 12.01
C HIS A 52 -8.97 -17.57 11.75
N LEU A 53 -7.86 -17.06 11.19
CA LEU A 53 -7.70 -15.66 10.88
C LEU A 53 -8.71 -15.20 9.83
N ARG A 54 -9.32 -14.04 10.05
CA ARG A 54 -10.14 -13.39 9.04
C ARG A 54 -9.26 -12.48 8.18
N HIS A 55 -9.38 -12.66 6.88
CA HIS A 55 -8.52 -11.99 5.90
C HIS A 55 -9.30 -10.95 5.10
N ALA A 56 -8.73 -9.78 4.91
CA ALA A 56 -9.18 -8.76 3.97
C ALA A 56 -8.13 -8.52 2.90
N VAL A 57 -8.57 -8.09 1.72
CA VAL A 57 -7.71 -7.52 0.67
C VAL A 57 -8.25 -6.13 0.36
N VAL A 58 -7.44 -5.11 0.49
CA VAL A 58 -7.82 -3.72 0.19
C VAL A 58 -7.05 -3.26 -1.04
N ILE A 59 -7.77 -2.90 -2.09
CA ILE A 59 -7.20 -2.39 -3.34
C ILE A 59 -7.61 -0.93 -3.48
N VAL A 60 -6.62 -0.04 -3.57
CA VAL A 60 -6.83 1.41 -3.69
C VAL A 60 -6.47 1.86 -5.09
N GLY A 61 -7.37 2.61 -5.72
CA GLY A 61 -7.21 3.13 -7.07
C GLY A 61 -6.79 4.59 -7.10
N ALA A 62 -5.72 4.91 -7.84
CA ALA A 62 -5.34 6.27 -8.20
C ALA A 62 -4.51 6.30 -9.48
N ASP A 63 -4.73 7.31 -10.32
CA ASP A 63 -3.93 7.56 -11.51
C ASP A 63 -2.90 8.67 -11.24
N ILE A 64 -1.79 8.64 -11.96
CA ILE A 64 -0.69 9.57 -11.73
C ILE A 64 -0.35 10.33 -13.00
N ALA A 65 -0.49 11.66 -12.95
CA ALA A 65 -0.14 12.55 -14.04
C ALA A 65 1.37 12.85 -14.00
N VAL A 66 2.15 12.15 -14.82
CA VAL A 66 3.62 12.35 -14.87
C VAL A 66 4.06 13.33 -15.96
N ASP A 67 3.28 13.48 -17.04
CA ASP A 67 3.74 14.13 -18.28
C ASP A 67 2.76 15.17 -18.85
N GLY A 68 2.60 16.30 -18.27
CA GLY A 68 1.84 17.38 -18.93
C GLY A 68 0.40 16.99 -19.38
N PRO A 69 -0.14 17.62 -20.43
CA PRO A 69 -1.52 17.36 -20.84
C PRO A 69 -1.72 15.89 -21.20
N GLN A 70 -2.71 15.30 -20.54
CA GLN A 70 -3.03 13.88 -20.66
C GLN A 70 -3.72 13.62 -22.01
N ASN A 71 -3.41 12.49 -22.62
CA ASN A 71 -4.11 12.07 -23.81
C ASN A 71 -5.54 11.61 -23.44
N GLN A 72 -6.44 11.52 -24.43
CA GLN A 72 -7.84 11.15 -24.23
C GLN A 72 -8.06 9.73 -23.67
N THR A 73 -7.02 8.91 -23.60
CA THR A 73 -7.07 7.53 -23.11
C THR A 73 -6.58 7.36 -21.67
N TYR A 74 -6.12 8.45 -21.05
CA TYR A 74 -5.62 8.40 -19.68
C TYR A 74 -6.70 8.01 -18.67
N GLY A 75 -6.39 7.06 -17.79
CA GLY A 75 -7.31 6.51 -16.80
C GLY A 75 -8.26 5.43 -17.33
N VAL A 76 -8.30 5.19 -18.65
CA VAL A 76 -9.23 4.19 -19.25
C VAL A 76 -8.88 2.78 -18.80
N GLU A 77 -7.61 2.42 -18.77
CA GLU A 77 -7.20 1.07 -18.36
C GLU A 77 -7.38 0.87 -16.84
N SER A 78 -7.18 1.92 -16.05
CA SER A 78 -7.45 1.90 -14.60
C SER A 78 -8.94 1.72 -14.31
N LEU A 79 -9.81 2.44 -15.05
CA LEU A 79 -11.26 2.28 -14.95
C LEU A 79 -11.67 0.84 -15.27
N LYS A 80 -11.23 0.30 -16.42
CA LYS A 80 -11.52 -1.09 -16.81
C LYS A 80 -10.99 -2.12 -15.80
N ALA A 81 -9.82 -1.84 -15.19
CA ALA A 81 -9.28 -2.71 -14.15
C ALA A 81 -10.14 -2.69 -12.89
N MET A 82 -10.62 -1.52 -12.48
CA MET A 82 -11.53 -1.37 -11.34
C MET A 82 -12.88 -2.04 -11.62
N GLU A 83 -13.44 -1.87 -12.82
CA GLU A 83 -14.66 -2.57 -13.24
C GLU A 83 -14.49 -4.09 -13.19
N ARG A 84 -13.39 -4.62 -13.73
CA ARG A 84 -13.09 -6.07 -13.65
C ARG A 84 -12.96 -6.57 -12.23
N LEU A 85 -12.35 -5.80 -11.35
CA LEU A 85 -12.27 -6.13 -9.92
C LEU A 85 -13.67 -6.15 -9.30
N ALA A 86 -14.51 -5.16 -9.58
CA ALA A 86 -15.86 -5.05 -9.03
C ALA A 86 -16.78 -6.23 -9.45
N THR A 87 -16.55 -6.82 -10.64
CA THR A 87 -17.31 -8.02 -11.05
C THR A 87 -17.05 -9.26 -10.19
N GLY A 88 -16.01 -9.26 -9.34
CA GLY A 88 -15.64 -10.42 -8.54
C GLY A 88 -14.97 -11.58 -9.31
N HIS A 89 -14.67 -11.39 -10.60
CA HIS A 89 -14.10 -12.43 -11.47
C HIS A 89 -12.60 -12.26 -11.78
N SER A 90 -11.88 -11.45 -11.00
CA SER A 90 -10.44 -11.24 -11.18
C SER A 90 -9.62 -12.39 -10.55
N ALA A 91 -8.34 -12.47 -10.93
CA ALA A 91 -7.39 -13.40 -10.30
C ALA A 91 -7.28 -13.18 -8.79
N THR A 92 -7.34 -11.92 -8.35
CA THR A 92 -7.35 -11.54 -6.93
C THR A 92 -8.55 -12.15 -6.19
N HIS A 93 -9.75 -12.09 -6.79
CA HIS A 93 -10.93 -12.70 -6.20
C HIS A 93 -10.83 -14.23 -6.18
N GLY A 94 -10.26 -14.84 -7.21
CA GLY A 94 -9.99 -16.27 -7.24
C GLY A 94 -9.05 -16.72 -6.11
N ALA A 95 -8.00 -15.95 -5.84
CA ALA A 95 -7.09 -16.21 -4.74
C ALA A 95 -7.76 -15.94 -3.37
N ALA A 96 -8.43 -14.80 -3.23
CA ALA A 96 -9.14 -14.41 -2.01
C ALA A 96 -10.18 -15.45 -1.59
N LYS A 97 -10.98 -15.97 -2.53
CA LYS A 97 -11.98 -17.00 -2.29
C LYS A 97 -11.37 -18.28 -1.70
N LYS A 98 -10.17 -18.67 -2.13
CA LYS A 98 -9.49 -19.89 -1.62
C LYS A 98 -9.14 -19.82 -0.14
N ILE A 99 -8.90 -18.62 0.37
CA ILE A 99 -8.53 -18.39 1.78
C ILE A 99 -9.65 -17.72 2.59
N GLY A 100 -10.84 -17.54 2.00
CA GLY A 100 -11.96 -16.89 2.66
C GLY A 100 -11.74 -15.38 2.90
N ALA A 101 -10.90 -14.72 2.11
CA ALA A 101 -10.66 -13.29 2.21
C ALA A 101 -11.76 -12.49 1.51
N HIS A 102 -12.09 -11.31 2.08
CA HIS A 102 -12.99 -10.34 1.45
C HIS A 102 -12.17 -9.25 0.75
N VAL A 103 -12.61 -8.88 -0.45
CA VAL A 103 -11.95 -7.83 -1.26
C VAL A 103 -12.72 -6.53 -1.13
N PHE A 104 -12.02 -5.46 -0.78
CA PHE A 104 -12.52 -4.10 -0.67
C PHE A 104 -11.85 -3.23 -1.73
N LEU A 105 -12.66 -2.51 -2.50
CA LEU A 105 -12.21 -1.62 -3.56
C LEU A 105 -12.44 -0.18 -3.14
N VAL A 106 -11.43 0.67 -3.33
CA VAL A 106 -11.45 2.08 -2.92
C VAL A 106 -10.96 2.93 -4.10
N ASP A 107 -11.74 3.90 -4.53
CA ASP A 107 -11.27 4.95 -5.43
C ASP A 107 -10.78 6.13 -4.58
N ALA A 108 -9.46 6.33 -4.56
CA ALA A 108 -8.82 7.46 -3.88
C ALA A 108 -8.40 8.56 -4.86
N GLY A 109 -8.30 8.27 -6.16
CA GLY A 109 -7.82 9.26 -7.11
C GLY A 109 -7.75 8.76 -8.56
N LEU A 110 -8.65 7.92 -9.01
CA LEU A 110 -8.77 7.59 -10.43
C LEU A 110 -9.22 8.82 -11.23
N GLU A 111 -8.67 8.98 -12.43
CA GLU A 111 -9.01 10.10 -13.32
C GLU A 111 -10.48 10.09 -13.72
N LEU A 112 -10.96 8.93 -14.13
CA LEU A 112 -12.32 8.74 -14.59
C LEU A 112 -13.28 8.48 -13.42
N ASP A 113 -14.56 8.73 -13.66
CA ASP A 113 -15.61 8.52 -12.67
C ASP A 113 -15.90 7.04 -12.47
N THR A 114 -15.84 6.60 -11.21
CA THR A 114 -16.15 5.23 -10.77
C THR A 114 -17.42 5.14 -9.94
N SER A 115 -18.17 6.23 -9.77
CA SER A 115 -19.36 6.29 -8.90
C SER A 115 -20.47 5.33 -9.34
N HIS A 116 -20.47 4.95 -10.63
CA HIS A 116 -21.40 4.00 -11.21
C HIS A 116 -21.03 2.53 -10.95
N ILE A 117 -19.84 2.25 -10.42
CA ILE A 117 -19.35 0.89 -10.20
C ILE A 117 -19.75 0.44 -8.80
N GLU A 118 -20.69 -0.51 -8.74
CA GLU A 118 -21.13 -1.08 -7.47
C GLU A 118 -19.96 -1.77 -6.72
N GLY A 119 -19.89 -1.57 -5.41
CA GLY A 119 -18.85 -2.14 -4.55
C GLY A 119 -17.55 -1.34 -4.49
N VAL A 120 -17.40 -0.27 -5.27
CA VAL A 120 -16.26 0.65 -5.18
C VAL A 120 -16.59 1.79 -4.21
N ARG A 121 -15.80 1.91 -3.15
CA ARG A 121 -15.92 2.97 -2.15
C ARG A 121 -15.35 4.26 -2.69
N GLN A 122 -16.14 5.32 -2.62
CA GLN A 122 -15.78 6.63 -3.15
C GLN A 122 -15.08 7.47 -2.07
N HIS A 123 -13.76 7.53 -2.13
CA HIS A 123 -12.89 8.35 -1.28
C HIS A 123 -11.94 9.21 -2.13
N LYS A 124 -12.44 9.70 -3.27
CA LYS A 124 -11.65 10.46 -4.24
C LYS A 124 -11.12 11.76 -3.62
N LEU A 125 -9.81 11.79 -3.37
CA LEU A 125 -9.07 12.92 -2.82
C LEU A 125 -8.70 13.94 -3.91
N ALA A 126 -8.40 13.41 -5.11
CA ALA A 126 -8.04 14.19 -6.28
C ALA A 126 -8.38 13.39 -7.55
N LYS A 127 -8.41 14.04 -8.70
CA LYS A 127 -8.40 13.37 -10.01
C LYS A 127 -6.94 13.15 -10.41
N GLY A 128 -6.41 12.00 -10.03
CA GLY A 128 -5.00 11.71 -10.15
C GLY A 128 -4.11 12.59 -9.26
N SER A 129 -2.80 12.37 -9.29
CA SER A 129 -1.84 13.30 -8.72
C SER A 129 -1.53 14.42 -9.73
N LYS A 130 -1.09 15.59 -9.23
CA LYS A 130 -0.53 16.62 -10.11
C LYS A 130 0.82 16.16 -10.65
N PHE A 131 1.25 16.84 -11.71
CA PHE A 131 2.55 16.62 -12.31
C PHE A 131 3.67 17.12 -11.40
N PHE A 132 4.29 16.23 -10.66
CA PHE A 132 5.26 16.59 -9.61
C PHE A 132 6.65 17.02 -10.11
N ARG A 133 6.90 17.09 -11.41
CA ARG A 133 8.10 17.71 -11.96
C ARG A 133 8.10 19.24 -11.78
N MET A 134 6.93 19.87 -11.83
CA MET A 134 6.81 21.33 -11.76
C MET A 134 6.14 21.82 -10.48
N HIS A 135 5.41 20.93 -9.79
CA HIS A 135 4.62 21.23 -8.60
C HIS A 135 4.63 20.03 -7.67
N ALA A 136 4.41 20.24 -6.39
CA ALA A 136 4.11 19.12 -5.50
C ALA A 136 2.94 18.26 -6.04
N ALA A 137 3.05 16.95 -5.97
CA ALA A 137 2.07 16.01 -6.48
C ALA A 137 0.70 16.18 -5.80
N LEU A 138 0.73 16.41 -4.49
CA LEU A 138 -0.43 16.62 -3.64
C LEU A 138 -0.22 17.86 -2.77
N THR A 139 -1.29 18.34 -2.15
CA THR A 139 -1.18 19.33 -1.07
C THR A 139 -1.07 18.63 0.29
N PRO A 140 -0.47 19.25 1.31
CA PRO A 140 -0.45 18.69 2.68
C PRO A 140 -1.84 18.31 3.18
N ASP A 141 -2.86 19.11 2.89
CA ASP A 141 -4.25 18.83 3.27
C ASP A 141 -4.79 17.54 2.63
N ILE A 142 -4.45 17.30 1.36
CA ILE A 142 -4.82 16.05 0.66
C ILE A 142 -4.11 14.85 1.29
N VAL A 143 -2.84 15.01 1.68
CA VAL A 143 -2.10 13.96 2.39
C VAL A 143 -2.77 13.66 3.72
N GLU A 144 -3.11 14.67 4.51
CA GLU A 144 -3.79 14.47 5.79
C GLU A 144 -5.15 13.79 5.62
N GLN A 145 -5.97 14.25 4.67
CA GLN A 145 -7.26 13.60 4.36
C GLN A 145 -7.10 12.14 3.93
N GLY A 146 -6.10 11.84 3.09
CA GLY A 146 -5.86 10.46 2.63
C GLY A 146 -5.38 9.54 3.74
N LEU A 147 -4.53 10.03 4.65
CA LEU A 147 -4.16 9.30 5.86
C LEU A 147 -5.40 8.99 6.72
N GLU A 148 -6.30 9.98 6.93
CA GLU A 148 -7.54 9.76 7.69
C GLU A 148 -8.48 8.74 7.02
N VAL A 149 -8.58 8.72 5.70
CA VAL A 149 -9.32 7.66 4.96
C VAL A 149 -8.71 6.29 5.25
N GLY A 150 -7.39 6.17 5.20
CA GLY A 150 -6.68 4.93 5.52
C GLY A 150 -6.92 4.47 6.97
N PHE A 151 -6.88 5.39 7.92
CA PHE A 151 -7.19 5.11 9.33
C PHE A 151 -8.62 4.63 9.53
N ALA A 152 -9.60 5.30 8.91
CA ALA A 152 -11.00 4.90 9.00
C ALA A 152 -11.24 3.50 8.41
N LEU A 153 -10.55 3.15 7.33
CA LEU A 153 -10.59 1.80 6.76
C LEU A 153 -10.03 0.76 7.74
N ALA A 154 -8.92 1.07 8.42
CA ALA A 154 -8.34 0.17 9.42
C ALA A 154 -9.27 -0.03 10.63
N ASP A 155 -9.86 1.05 11.14
CA ASP A 155 -10.85 1.01 12.23
C ASP A 155 -12.01 0.07 11.85
N GLU A 156 -12.61 0.27 10.68
CA GLU A 156 -13.73 -0.54 10.17
C GLU A 156 -13.34 -2.02 10.04
N LEU A 157 -12.16 -2.30 9.49
CA LEU A 157 -11.70 -3.68 9.31
C LEU A 157 -11.45 -4.35 10.67
N SER A 158 -10.88 -3.62 11.63
CA SER A 158 -10.68 -4.11 12.99
C SER A 158 -12.00 -4.40 13.70
N GLU A 159 -12.97 -3.49 13.63
CA GLU A 159 -14.33 -3.67 14.19
C GLU A 159 -15.04 -4.88 13.59
N LYS A 160 -14.81 -5.18 12.32
CA LYS A 160 -15.33 -6.37 11.65
C LYS A 160 -14.53 -7.65 11.96
N GLY A 161 -13.49 -7.55 12.78
CA GLY A 161 -12.69 -8.69 13.25
C GLY A 161 -11.71 -9.22 12.20
N TYR A 162 -11.29 -8.44 11.21
CA TYR A 162 -10.19 -8.82 10.33
C TYR A 162 -8.87 -8.71 11.08
N GLN A 163 -7.99 -9.67 10.86
CA GLN A 163 -6.70 -9.78 11.56
C GLN A 163 -5.53 -9.68 10.59
N THR A 164 -5.78 -9.91 9.30
CA THR A 164 -4.76 -9.76 8.25
C THR A 164 -5.32 -9.00 7.06
N ILE A 165 -4.50 -8.14 6.50
CA ILE A 165 -4.85 -7.28 5.37
C ILE A 165 -3.81 -7.44 4.28
N GLY A 166 -4.21 -7.96 3.11
CA GLY A 166 -3.44 -7.81 1.88
C GLY A 166 -3.73 -6.45 1.26
N ILE A 167 -2.71 -5.74 0.81
CA ILE A 167 -2.87 -4.44 0.18
C ILE A 167 -2.45 -4.48 -1.28
N GLY A 168 -3.13 -3.71 -2.13
CA GLY A 168 -2.85 -3.60 -3.55
C GLY A 168 -3.25 -2.25 -4.13
N THR A 169 -2.78 -1.95 -5.33
CA THR A 169 -3.11 -0.73 -6.05
C THR A 169 -3.64 -1.01 -7.45
N VAL A 170 -4.41 -0.07 -7.97
CA VAL A 170 -4.83 0.01 -9.37
C VAL A 170 -4.65 1.43 -9.84
N GLY A 171 -3.89 1.63 -10.92
CA GLY A 171 -3.70 2.96 -11.46
C GLY A 171 -2.69 2.99 -12.58
N GLU A 172 -2.83 3.95 -13.49
CA GLU A 172 -1.83 4.21 -14.50
C GLU A 172 -0.64 4.94 -13.88
N ARG A 173 0.58 4.46 -14.20
CA ARG A 173 1.87 5.07 -13.80
C ARG A 173 2.17 5.09 -12.29
N SER A 174 1.46 4.30 -11.49
CA SER A 174 1.65 4.19 -10.03
C SER A 174 3.10 3.84 -9.65
N LEU A 175 3.78 2.99 -10.44
CA LEU A 175 5.17 2.62 -10.22
C LEU A 175 6.12 3.84 -10.14
N LEU A 176 5.91 4.86 -10.97
CA LEU A 176 6.79 6.05 -10.96
C LEU A 176 6.69 6.84 -9.65
N SER A 177 5.49 7.03 -9.12
CA SER A 177 5.29 7.66 -7.82
C SER A 177 5.90 6.80 -6.70
N ALA A 178 5.67 5.50 -6.74
CA ALA A 178 6.22 4.58 -5.76
C ALA A 178 7.76 4.61 -5.70
N LEU A 179 8.42 4.61 -6.86
CA LEU A 179 9.87 4.74 -6.94
C LEU A 179 10.36 6.11 -6.46
N ALA A 180 9.61 7.19 -6.78
CA ALA A 180 9.95 8.53 -6.30
C ALA A 180 9.78 8.66 -4.78
N VAL A 181 8.72 8.10 -4.20
CA VAL A 181 8.53 8.02 -2.74
C VAL A 181 9.66 7.22 -2.10
N THR A 182 10.00 6.06 -2.66
CA THR A 182 11.09 5.22 -2.16
C THR A 182 12.42 5.98 -2.16
N ALA A 183 12.77 6.63 -3.27
CA ALA A 183 13.98 7.46 -3.37
C ALA A 183 13.93 8.65 -2.40
N GLY A 184 12.77 9.31 -2.28
CA GLY A 184 12.56 10.47 -1.43
C GLY A 184 12.69 10.17 0.06
N ILE A 185 12.38 8.95 0.50
CA ILE A 185 12.53 8.51 1.90
C ILE A 185 13.92 7.96 2.16
N THR A 186 14.40 7.07 1.27
CA THR A 186 15.62 6.29 1.51
C THR A 186 16.90 6.97 1.02
N GLY A 187 16.80 7.89 0.08
CA GLY A 187 17.95 8.43 -0.66
C GLY A 187 18.56 7.45 -1.68
N TYR A 188 17.93 6.28 -1.89
CA TYR A 188 18.43 5.29 -2.84
C TYR A 188 18.34 5.83 -4.28
N PRO A 189 19.40 5.65 -5.11
CA PRO A 189 19.42 6.25 -6.44
C PRO A 189 18.28 5.74 -7.34
N MET A 190 17.55 6.66 -7.95
CA MET A 190 16.43 6.34 -8.84
C MET A 190 16.84 5.41 -10.00
N ALA A 191 18.05 5.58 -10.53
CA ALA A 191 18.57 4.74 -11.62
C ALA A 191 18.71 3.25 -11.22
N GLU A 192 19.11 3.00 -9.97
CA GLU A 192 19.22 1.63 -9.44
C GLU A 192 17.84 1.03 -9.17
N LEU A 193 16.91 1.81 -8.59
CA LEU A 193 15.51 1.38 -8.40
C LEU A 193 14.86 0.97 -9.72
N LEU A 194 15.12 1.72 -10.79
CA LEU A 194 14.60 1.41 -12.13
C LEU A 194 15.19 0.11 -12.70
N ALA A 195 16.48 -0.11 -12.51
CA ALA A 195 17.16 -1.31 -12.96
C ALA A 195 16.64 -2.55 -12.23
N GLU A 196 16.46 -2.47 -10.91
CA GLU A 196 15.94 -3.57 -10.08
C GLU A 196 14.49 -3.94 -10.42
N ASN A 197 13.69 -2.97 -10.86
CA ASN A 197 12.28 -3.19 -11.24
C ASN A 197 12.09 -3.52 -12.73
N ASN A 198 13.16 -3.75 -13.49
CA ASN A 198 13.09 -4.07 -14.92
C ASN A 198 12.24 -3.10 -15.75
N CYS A 199 12.35 -1.82 -15.47
CA CYS A 199 11.52 -0.79 -16.05
C CYS A 199 11.78 -0.62 -17.56
N THR A 200 10.71 -0.35 -18.32
CA THR A 200 10.79 -0.05 -19.75
C THR A 200 11.59 1.23 -20.03
N LEU A 201 12.13 1.38 -21.24
CA LEU A 201 12.87 2.58 -21.64
C LEU A 201 12.07 3.86 -21.42
N SER A 202 10.77 3.85 -21.71
CA SER A 202 9.91 5.01 -21.50
C SER A 202 9.78 5.39 -20.01
N ILE A 203 9.75 4.41 -19.12
CA ILE A 203 9.77 4.64 -17.67
C ILE A 203 11.13 5.18 -17.24
N GLN A 204 12.23 4.64 -17.78
CA GLN A 204 13.58 5.11 -17.48
C GLN A 204 13.81 6.58 -17.91
N GLU A 205 13.31 6.98 -19.07
CA GLU A 205 13.40 8.37 -19.54
C GLU A 205 12.63 9.34 -18.64
N LYS A 206 11.41 8.95 -18.23
CA LYS A 206 10.60 9.72 -17.29
C LYS A 206 11.25 9.84 -15.93
N ALA A 207 11.84 8.78 -15.43
CA ALA A 207 12.50 8.78 -14.14
C ALA A 207 13.79 9.60 -14.10
N LYS A 208 14.52 9.73 -15.24
CA LYS A 208 15.63 10.72 -15.33
C LYS A 208 15.15 12.14 -15.06
N GLN A 209 13.98 12.49 -15.59
CA GLN A 209 13.36 13.80 -15.35
C GLN A 209 12.95 13.95 -13.88
N LEU A 210 12.50 12.88 -13.24
CA LEU A 210 12.11 12.89 -11.83
C LEU A 210 13.30 13.05 -10.89
N THR A 211 14.46 12.51 -11.23
CA THR A 211 15.68 12.66 -10.41
C THR A 211 16.05 14.13 -10.20
N ALA A 212 15.95 14.97 -11.25
CA ALA A 212 16.16 16.40 -11.12
C ALA A 212 15.12 17.05 -10.19
N SER A 213 13.86 16.65 -10.34
CA SER A 213 12.76 17.15 -9.50
C SER A 213 12.93 16.80 -8.02
N LEU A 214 13.41 15.60 -7.69
CA LEU A 214 13.68 15.22 -6.29
C LEU A 214 14.68 16.19 -5.64
N ALA A 215 15.73 16.57 -6.36
CA ALA A 215 16.73 17.51 -5.86
C ALA A 215 16.15 18.93 -5.67
N GLU A 216 15.32 19.41 -6.60
CA GLU A 216 14.64 20.71 -6.51
C GLU A 216 13.71 20.78 -5.29
N HIS A 217 13.11 19.69 -4.91
CA HIS A 217 12.21 19.57 -3.77
C HIS A 217 12.90 19.16 -2.45
N GLN A 218 14.22 19.24 -2.40
CA GLN A 218 15.04 18.92 -1.21
C GLN A 218 14.82 17.49 -0.67
N LEU A 219 14.60 16.54 -1.57
CA LEU A 219 14.54 15.12 -1.22
C LEU A 219 15.94 14.49 -1.38
N PRO A 220 16.32 13.51 -0.56
CA PRO A 220 15.51 12.77 0.43
C PRO A 220 15.21 13.55 1.70
N SER A 221 14.11 13.20 2.36
CA SER A 221 13.67 13.80 3.62
C SER A 221 13.21 12.75 4.63
N GLN A 222 13.43 13.02 5.90
CA GLN A 222 12.89 12.21 7.01
C GLN A 222 11.42 12.56 7.33
N ASP A 223 10.88 13.63 6.75
CA ASP A 223 9.48 14.00 6.87
C ASP A 223 8.66 13.24 5.82
N GLY A 224 8.04 12.14 6.22
CA GLY A 224 7.21 11.31 5.35
C GLY A 224 6.02 12.07 4.76
N VAL A 225 5.42 13.03 5.48
CA VAL A 225 4.33 13.86 4.97
C VAL A 225 4.83 14.78 3.86
N HIS A 226 6.01 15.36 4.03
CA HIS A 226 6.65 16.17 2.99
C HIS A 226 6.94 15.34 1.73
N VAL A 227 7.48 14.13 1.88
CA VAL A 227 7.74 13.23 0.74
C VAL A 227 6.43 12.86 0.04
N LEU A 228 5.40 12.46 0.79
CA LEU A 228 4.10 12.11 0.23
C LEU A 228 3.42 13.28 -0.48
N ALA A 229 3.51 14.50 0.06
CA ALA A 229 2.99 15.69 -0.59
C ALA A 229 3.75 16.00 -1.89
N THR A 230 5.07 15.81 -1.90
CA THR A 230 5.92 16.19 -3.02
C THR A 230 5.80 15.23 -4.20
N VAL A 231 5.92 13.91 -3.95
CA VAL A 231 6.05 12.88 -5.00
C VAL A 231 5.08 11.71 -4.82
N GLY A 232 4.22 11.75 -3.83
CA GLY A 232 3.26 10.69 -3.54
C GLY A 232 2.04 10.70 -4.48
N SER A 233 1.15 9.77 -4.23
CA SER A 233 -0.12 9.60 -4.93
C SER A 233 -1.23 9.26 -3.94
N PRO A 234 -2.51 9.51 -4.29
CA PRO A 234 -3.63 9.28 -3.37
C PRO A 234 -3.70 7.86 -2.83
N ASP A 235 -3.40 6.84 -3.65
CA ASP A 235 -3.37 5.43 -3.24
C ASP A 235 -2.27 5.15 -2.22
N VAL A 236 -1.04 5.62 -2.46
CA VAL A 236 0.08 5.45 -1.51
C VAL A 236 -0.23 6.12 -0.19
N VAL A 237 -0.83 7.31 -0.20
CA VAL A 237 -1.21 8.03 1.02
C VAL A 237 -2.28 7.27 1.81
N VAL A 238 -3.36 6.82 1.16
CA VAL A 238 -4.42 6.04 1.80
C VAL A 238 -3.87 4.73 2.36
N LEU A 239 -3.02 4.02 1.60
CA LEU A 239 -2.38 2.79 2.07
C LEU A 239 -1.44 3.05 3.25
N THR A 240 -0.71 4.17 3.28
CA THR A 240 0.12 4.56 4.43
C THR A 240 -0.73 4.71 5.70
N GLY A 241 -1.87 5.41 5.60
CA GLY A 241 -2.82 5.52 6.70
C GLY A 241 -3.40 4.17 7.14
N LEU A 242 -3.77 3.33 6.18
CA LEU A 242 -4.26 1.97 6.44
C LEU A 242 -3.22 1.11 7.18
N ILE A 243 -1.95 1.19 6.80
CA ILE A 243 -0.86 0.44 7.43
C ILE A 243 -0.64 0.89 8.88
N LEU A 244 -0.60 2.21 9.12
CA LEU A 244 -0.47 2.77 10.47
C LEU A 244 -1.66 2.39 11.36
N GLY A 245 -2.89 2.52 10.83
CA GLY A 245 -4.10 2.09 11.52
C GLY A 245 -4.12 0.58 11.79
N ALA A 246 -3.73 -0.24 10.82
CA ALA A 246 -3.61 -1.69 11.00
C ALA A 246 -2.60 -2.06 12.10
N ALA A 247 -1.46 -1.36 12.15
CA ALA A 247 -0.45 -1.57 13.19
C ALA A 247 -1.00 -1.22 14.60
N SER A 248 -1.75 -0.12 14.72
CA SER A 248 -2.37 0.28 15.99
C SER A 248 -3.42 -0.72 16.48
N HIS A 249 -4.14 -1.36 15.57
CA HIS A 249 -5.12 -2.41 15.84
C HIS A 249 -4.55 -3.83 15.84
N ARG A 250 -3.21 -3.97 15.78
CA ARG A 250 -2.53 -5.26 15.79
C ARG A 250 -2.98 -6.18 14.65
N MET A 251 -3.24 -5.63 13.47
CA MET A 251 -3.51 -6.40 12.27
C MET A 251 -2.21 -6.59 11.46
N ALA A 252 -2.03 -7.76 10.89
CA ALA A 252 -0.88 -8.05 10.05
C ALA A 252 -1.14 -7.53 8.61
N VAL A 253 -0.17 -6.80 8.04
CA VAL A 253 -0.25 -6.31 6.67
C VAL A 253 0.68 -7.13 5.77
N VAL A 254 0.15 -7.54 4.62
CA VAL A 254 0.89 -8.26 3.56
C VAL A 254 0.92 -7.39 2.31
N PHE A 255 2.10 -7.21 1.74
CA PHE A 255 2.32 -6.42 0.53
C PHE A 255 3.29 -7.15 -0.41
N ASP A 256 3.25 -6.85 -1.72
CA ASP A 256 3.96 -7.63 -2.75
C ASP A 256 4.55 -6.81 -3.91
N THR A 257 4.22 -5.52 -4.03
CA THR A 257 4.67 -4.67 -5.15
C THR A 257 5.50 -3.48 -4.66
N ALA A 258 6.17 -2.78 -5.59
CA ALA A 258 6.90 -1.56 -5.28
C ALA A 258 5.95 -0.45 -4.78
N GLU A 259 4.75 -0.37 -5.33
CA GLU A 259 3.73 0.61 -4.96
C GLU A 259 3.29 0.43 -3.51
N THR A 260 2.96 -0.79 -3.12
CA THR A 260 2.58 -1.11 -1.76
C THR A 260 3.77 -1.02 -0.79
N GLY A 261 4.98 -1.36 -1.27
CA GLY A 261 6.24 -1.18 -0.54
C GLY A 261 6.55 0.28 -0.22
N ALA A 262 6.27 1.20 -1.14
CA ALA A 262 6.42 2.63 -0.92
C ALA A 262 5.52 3.14 0.23
N ALA A 263 4.27 2.65 0.31
CA ALA A 263 3.37 2.96 1.41
C ALA A 263 3.88 2.41 2.76
N VAL A 264 4.47 1.21 2.77
CA VAL A 264 5.11 0.63 3.97
C VAL A 264 6.31 1.47 4.42
N LEU A 265 7.13 1.96 3.49
CA LEU A 265 8.26 2.85 3.80
C LEU A 265 7.79 4.18 4.37
N ALA A 266 6.72 4.76 3.81
CA ALA A 266 6.15 6.01 4.29
C ALA A 266 5.48 5.89 5.68
N ALA A 267 5.04 4.68 6.06
CA ALA A 267 4.46 4.38 7.36
C ALA A 267 5.51 4.10 8.47
N LYS A 268 6.78 4.02 8.12
CA LYS A 268 7.87 3.73 9.06
C LYS A 268 8.35 4.98 9.79
#